data_b3f8ad64bca2df368212d403f7ce4f96
#
_entry.id   b3f8ad64bca2df368212d403f7ce4f96
#
_cell.length_a   1.000
_cell.length_b   1.000
_cell.length_c   1.000
_cell.angle_alpha   90.00
_cell.angle_beta   90.00
_cell.angle_gamma   90.00
#
_symmetry.space_group_name_H-M   'P 1'
#
loop_
_entity.id
_entity.type
_entity.pdbx_description
1 polymer ?
#
loop_
_entity_poly.entity_id
_entity_poly.type
_entity_poly.pdbx_seq_one_letter_code
_entity_poly.pdbx_strand_id
1 'polypeptide(L)'
;KMVPSVVRLALYPDVLTEESIEVPISAENLPADKVLRTFPSKVKVHFIVGVSRVRSITADAFKVAANYAELLEHPADKCTLYLRKAPPGVRKVRLEINQVDYLIEQK
;
A
#
# COMPACT_ATOMS: atom_id res chain seq x y z
N LYS A 1 32.45 -18.83 19.02
CA LYS A 1 32.10 -18.56 18.72
C LYS A 1 31.49 -18.31 18.34
N MET A 2 31.38 -18.32 18.19
CA MET A 2 30.94 -17.87 17.79
C MET A 2 30.27 -18.00 17.46
N VAL A 3 29.89 -18.11 17.34
CA VAL A 3 29.36 -18.05 16.99
C VAL A 3 28.63 -18.22 16.76
N PRO A 4 28.66 -18.32 17.16
CA PRO A 4 27.94 -18.39 16.80
C PRO A 4 27.09 -18.01 16.19
N SER A 5 27.07 -17.79 16.41
CA SER A 5 26.01 -17.17 15.83
C SER A 5 26.16 -16.88 14.46
N VAL A 6 27.13 -16.84 14.12
CA VAL A 6 27.39 -16.57 12.84
C VAL A 6 26.98 -17.66 11.94
N VAL A 7 27.10 -18.79 12.37
CA VAL A 7 26.69 -19.87 11.60
C VAL A 7 25.31 -19.78 11.20
N ARG A 8 24.58 -19.21 12.06
CA ARG A 8 23.25 -19.04 11.75
C ARG A 8 22.99 -18.23 10.57
N LEU A 9 23.86 -17.34 10.24
CA LEU A 9 23.67 -16.51 9.10
C LEU A 9 23.53 -17.29 7.83
N ALA A 10 24.19 -18.38 7.72
CA ALA A 10 24.09 -19.18 6.53
C ALA A 10 22.76 -19.87 6.43
N LEU A 11 22.14 -20.10 7.56
CA LEU A 11 20.87 -20.79 7.59
C LEU A 11 19.70 -19.84 7.52
N TYR A 12 19.93 -18.57 7.78
CA TYR A 12 18.88 -17.61 7.81
C TYR A 12 19.07 -16.65 6.68
N PRO A 13 18.45 -16.94 5.61
CA PRO A 13 18.74 -16.26 4.36
C PRO A 13 18.39 -14.80 4.33
N ASP A 14 17.44 -14.36 5.10
CA ASP A 14 16.96 -13.02 4.90
C ASP A 14 17.31 -12.05 5.99
N VAL A 15 17.93 -10.95 5.57
CA VAL A 15 18.03 -9.76 6.38
C VAL A 15 16.80 -8.94 6.04
N LEU A 16 16.16 -8.37 7.03
CA LEU A 16 14.97 -7.55 6.81
C LEU A 16 15.38 -6.15 6.41
N THR A 17 14.64 -5.57 5.50
CA THR A 17 14.86 -4.20 5.06
C THR A 17 13.54 -3.46 4.99
N GLU A 18 13.57 -2.18 5.26
CA GLU A 18 12.39 -1.33 5.13
C GLU A 18 12.38 -0.73 3.73
N GLU A 19 11.29 -0.90 3.04
CA GLU A 19 11.14 -0.45 1.67
C GLU A 19 9.84 0.30 1.49
N SER A 20 9.72 0.99 0.37
CA SER A 20 8.47 1.63 0.01
C SER A 20 8.25 1.49 -1.49
N ILE A 21 6.98 1.51 -1.88
CA ILE A 21 6.61 1.40 -3.28
C ILE A 21 5.38 2.26 -3.51
N GLU A 22 5.32 2.92 -4.67
CA GLU A 22 4.17 3.71 -5.02
C GLU A 22 3.09 2.83 -5.61
N VAL A 23 1.87 2.94 -5.08
CA VAL A 23 0.74 2.14 -5.52
C VAL A 23 -0.37 3.10 -5.96
N PRO A 24 -0.94 2.91 -7.15
CA PRO A 24 -2.02 3.76 -7.59
C PRO A 24 -3.27 3.55 -6.73
N ILE A 25 -4.03 4.61 -6.55
CA ILE A 25 -5.24 4.58 -5.75
C ILE A 25 -6.40 4.19 -6.64
N SER A 26 -7.16 3.18 -6.23
CA SER A 26 -8.34 2.72 -6.94
C SER A 26 -9.59 3.22 -6.25
N ALA A 27 -10.68 3.35 -6.98
CA ALA A 27 -11.96 3.70 -6.39
C ALA A 27 -12.83 2.45 -6.26
N GLU A 28 -13.53 2.35 -5.13
CA GLU A 28 -14.46 1.27 -4.88
C GLU A 28 -15.88 1.81 -4.85
N ASN A 29 -16.84 1.00 -5.29
CA ASN A 29 -18.26 1.36 -5.28
C ASN A 29 -18.56 2.62 -6.09
N LEU A 30 -17.74 2.90 -7.09
CA LEU A 30 -17.90 4.07 -7.91
C LEU A 30 -18.90 3.79 -9.04
N PRO A 31 -19.94 4.63 -9.20
CA PRO A 31 -20.87 4.44 -10.31
C PRO A 31 -20.20 4.59 -11.67
N ALA A 32 -20.74 3.95 -12.68
CA ALA A 32 -20.15 3.98 -14.00
C ALA A 32 -20.14 5.37 -14.62
N ASP A 33 -21.03 6.26 -14.18
CA ASP A 33 -21.11 7.61 -14.72
C ASP A 33 -20.29 8.64 -13.93
N LYS A 34 -19.53 8.19 -12.97
CA LYS A 34 -18.69 9.08 -12.15
C LYS A 34 -17.23 8.71 -12.28
N VAL A 35 -16.39 9.72 -12.07
CA VAL A 35 -14.94 9.52 -12.00
C VAL A 35 -14.45 10.11 -10.70
N LEU A 36 -13.71 9.33 -9.94
CA LEU A 36 -13.08 9.80 -8.72
C LEU A 36 -11.61 10.06 -9.00
N ARG A 37 -11.18 11.29 -8.81
CA ARG A 37 -9.78 11.64 -8.95
C ARG A 37 -9.22 11.96 -7.58
N THR A 38 -8.03 11.48 -7.32
CA THR A 38 -7.36 11.74 -6.05
C THR A 38 -6.08 12.51 -6.30
N PHE A 39 -5.67 13.29 -5.31
CA PHE A 39 -4.48 14.12 -5.39
C PHE A 39 -3.68 13.92 -4.10
N PRO A 40 -2.57 13.16 -4.15
CA PRO A 40 -1.97 12.51 -5.31
C PRO A 40 -2.74 11.29 -5.79
N SER A 41 -2.45 10.84 -7.00
CA SER A 41 -3.12 9.66 -7.56
C SER A 41 -2.44 8.36 -7.13
N LYS A 42 -1.29 8.44 -6.51
CA LYS A 42 -0.53 7.30 -5.99
C LYS A 42 -0.12 7.59 -4.58
N VAL A 43 0.09 6.55 -3.80
CA VAL A 43 0.53 6.68 -2.42
C VAL A 43 1.65 5.69 -2.18
N LYS A 44 2.62 6.08 -1.35
CA LYS A 44 3.68 5.17 -0.98
C LYS A 44 3.21 4.25 0.12
N VAL A 45 3.48 2.97 -0.06
CA VAL A 45 3.22 1.95 0.93
C VAL A 45 4.57 1.54 1.51
N HIS A 46 4.73 1.69 2.81
CA HIS A 46 5.96 1.31 3.50
C HIS A 46 5.78 -0.08 4.10
N PHE A 47 6.79 -0.89 3.99
CA PHE A 47 6.74 -2.26 4.50
C PHE A 47 8.13 -2.77 4.82
N ILE A 48 8.18 -3.85 5.58
CA ILE A 48 9.42 -4.54 5.88
C ILE A 48 9.37 -5.89 5.22
N VAL A 49 10.45 -6.26 4.54
CA VAL A 49 10.50 -7.50 3.77
C VAL A 49 11.93 -8.02 3.79
N GLY A 50 12.10 -9.34 3.59
CA GLY A 50 13.42 -9.93 3.47
C GLY A 50 14.09 -9.46 2.18
N VAL A 51 15.37 -9.18 2.27
CA VAL A 51 16.15 -8.70 1.13
C VAL A 51 16.00 -9.62 -0.09
N SER A 52 15.93 -10.91 0.13
CA SER A 52 15.81 -11.85 -0.98
C SER A 52 14.48 -11.72 -1.73
N ARG A 53 13.49 -11.11 -1.12
CA ARG A 53 12.17 -10.99 -1.73
C ARG A 53 11.88 -9.61 -2.28
N VAL A 54 12.74 -8.65 -2.00
CA VAL A 54 12.45 -7.26 -2.34
C VAL A 54 12.21 -7.06 -3.84
N ARG A 55 12.90 -7.81 -4.68
CA ARG A 55 12.73 -7.68 -6.12
C ARG A 55 11.42 -8.27 -6.64
N SER A 56 10.82 -9.15 -5.88
CA SER A 56 9.56 -9.75 -6.30
C SER A 56 8.36 -8.92 -5.87
N ILE A 57 8.59 -7.90 -5.07
CA ILE A 57 7.50 -7.04 -4.60
C ILE A 57 7.26 -5.96 -5.64
N THR A 58 6.04 -5.90 -6.16
CA THR A 58 5.66 -4.92 -7.17
C THR A 58 4.42 -4.18 -6.72
N ALA A 59 4.11 -3.08 -7.40
CA ALA A 59 2.93 -2.30 -7.07
C ALA A 59 1.65 -3.13 -7.23
N ASP A 60 1.64 -4.08 -8.15
CA ASP A 60 0.47 -4.93 -8.38
C ASP A 60 0.17 -5.86 -7.21
N ALA A 61 1.15 -6.10 -6.35
CA ALA A 61 0.96 -6.96 -5.20
C ALA A 61 0.20 -6.25 -4.06
N PHE A 62 0.11 -4.94 -4.12
CA PHE A 62 -0.65 -4.14 -3.15
C PHE A 62 -1.88 -3.58 -3.81
N LYS A 63 -2.91 -3.35 -3.02
CA LYS A 63 -4.09 -2.67 -3.50
C LYS A 63 -4.51 -1.62 -2.48
N VAL A 64 -4.55 -0.37 -2.91
CA VAL A 64 -5.00 0.75 -2.09
C VAL A 64 -6.25 1.31 -2.74
N ALA A 65 -7.27 1.51 -1.96
CA ALA A 65 -8.57 1.93 -2.48
C ALA A 65 -9.20 3.03 -1.66
N ALA A 66 -10.00 3.86 -2.33
CA ALA A 66 -10.86 4.83 -1.71
C ALA A 66 -12.30 4.37 -1.94
N ASN A 67 -13.12 4.39 -0.90
CA ASN A 67 -14.48 3.92 -0.99
C ASN A 67 -15.43 5.09 -1.28
N TYR A 68 -15.99 5.09 -2.48
CA TYR A 68 -16.90 6.15 -2.89
C TYR A 68 -18.18 6.17 -2.03
N ALA A 69 -18.69 5.00 -1.65
CA ALA A 69 -19.89 4.93 -0.84
C ALA A 69 -19.69 5.61 0.51
N GLU A 70 -18.51 5.50 1.07
CA GLU A 70 -18.19 6.15 2.33
C GLU A 70 -18.24 7.67 2.18
N LEU A 71 -17.80 8.18 1.03
CA LEU A 71 -17.83 9.62 0.78
C LEU A 71 -19.26 10.13 0.67
N LEU A 72 -20.18 9.30 0.22
CA LEU A 72 -21.59 9.69 0.13
C LEU A 72 -22.24 9.70 1.51
N GLU A 73 -21.88 8.75 2.37
CA GLU A 73 -22.45 8.67 3.70
C GLU A 73 -21.84 9.69 4.65
N HIS A 74 -20.55 9.93 4.50
CA HIS A 74 -19.81 10.82 5.39
C HIS A 74 -18.96 11.77 4.55
N PRO A 75 -19.58 12.80 3.97
CA PRO A 75 -18.84 13.76 3.16
C PRO A 75 -17.73 14.41 3.98
N ALA A 76 -16.56 14.46 3.39
CA ALA A 76 -15.39 15.03 4.04
C ALA A 76 -14.53 15.73 3.02
N ASP A 77 -13.60 16.57 3.48
CA ASP A 77 -12.70 17.27 2.59
C ASP A 77 -11.69 16.34 1.93
N LYS A 78 -11.44 15.22 2.57
CA LYS A 78 -10.46 14.24 2.07
C LYS A 78 -11.05 12.86 2.12
N CYS A 79 -10.61 12.00 1.22
CA CYS A 79 -11.04 10.62 1.25
C CYS A 79 -10.01 9.77 1.97
N THR A 80 -10.50 8.77 2.70
CA THR A 80 -9.64 7.86 3.43
C THR A 80 -9.23 6.71 2.52
N LEU A 81 -7.96 6.35 2.59
CA LEU A 81 -7.43 5.25 1.82
C LEU A 81 -7.35 4.00 2.67
N TYR A 82 -7.62 2.87 2.04
CA TYR A 82 -7.56 1.57 2.70
C TYR A 82 -6.63 0.65 1.94
N LEU A 83 -5.79 -0.04 2.67
CA LEU A 83 -4.95 -1.08 2.08
C LEU A 83 -5.79 -2.35 2.02
N ARG A 84 -6.15 -2.75 0.81
CA ARG A 84 -7.02 -3.91 0.60
C ARG A 84 -6.26 -5.21 0.38
N LYS A 85 -5.02 -5.09 -0.09
CA LYS A 85 -4.23 -6.26 -0.42
C LYS A 85 -2.75 -5.96 -0.21
N ALA A 86 -2.03 -6.95 0.29
CA ALA A 86 -0.57 -6.88 0.41
C ALA A 86 -0.01 -8.26 0.10
N PRO A 87 1.21 -8.35 -0.43
CA PRO A 87 1.80 -9.65 -0.74
C PRO A 87 2.20 -10.39 0.53
N PRO A 88 2.31 -11.72 0.47
CA PRO A 88 2.80 -12.47 1.60
C PRO A 88 4.28 -12.15 1.87
N GLY A 89 4.69 -12.27 3.10
CA GLY A 89 6.08 -12.06 3.46
C GLY A 89 6.46 -10.65 3.82
N VAL A 90 5.55 -9.68 3.63
CA VAL A 90 5.82 -8.31 4.07
C VAL A 90 5.24 -8.09 5.46
N ARG A 91 5.86 -7.19 6.22
CA ARG A 91 5.47 -6.90 7.60
C ARG A 91 5.35 -5.42 7.80
N LYS A 92 4.58 -5.04 8.81
CA LYS A 92 4.42 -3.63 9.20
C LYS A 92 4.06 -2.75 8.01
N VAL A 93 3.13 -3.25 7.22
CA VAL A 93 2.67 -2.51 6.04
C VAL A 93 1.87 -1.31 6.48
N ARG A 94 2.20 -0.14 5.94
CA ARG A 94 1.48 1.09 6.25
C ARG A 94 1.52 2.03 5.07
N LEU A 95 0.52 2.88 5.00
CA LEU A 95 0.47 3.92 3.97
C LEU A 95 1.20 5.16 4.48
N GLU A 96 1.94 5.82 3.62
CA GLU A 96 2.63 7.04 3.99
C GLU A 96 1.63 8.11 4.38
N ILE A 97 0.52 8.20 3.62
CA ILE A 97 -0.61 9.05 3.98
C ILE A 97 -1.87 8.20 3.85
N ASN A 98 -2.82 8.44 4.72
CA ASN A 98 -4.06 7.66 4.68
C ASN A 98 -5.27 8.47 4.26
N GLN A 99 -5.08 9.74 3.96
CA GLN A 99 -6.13 10.60 3.41
C GLN A 99 -5.54 11.45 2.31
N VAL A 100 -6.33 11.66 1.27
CA VAL A 100 -5.90 12.48 0.14
C VAL A 100 -7.05 13.37 -0.29
N ASP A 101 -6.71 14.44 -1.00
CA ASP A 101 -7.72 15.30 -1.61
C ASP A 101 -8.37 14.53 -2.75
N TYR A 102 -9.58 14.84 -3.06
CA TYR A 102 -10.29 14.15 -4.13
C TYR A 102 -11.22 15.11 -4.87
N LEU A 103 -11.58 14.70 -6.08
CA LEU A 103 -12.55 15.40 -6.91
C LEU A 103 -13.41 14.34 -7.59
N ILE A 104 -14.73 14.53 -7.55
CA ILE A 104 -15.64 13.64 -8.22
C ILE A 104 -16.17 14.37 -9.46
N GLU A 105 -16.00 13.72 -10.60
CA GLU A 105 -16.45 14.29 -11.87
C GLU A 105 -17.52 13.43 -12.49
N GLN A 106 -18.39 14.04 -13.27
CA GLN A 106 -19.40 13.33 -14.03
C GLN A 106 -18.80 12.99 -15.39
N LYS A 107 -19.01 11.78 -15.84
CA LYS A 107 -18.59 11.42 -17.18
C LYS A 107 -19.49 12.07 -18.22
#